data_1512e182214be449528779505400a769
#
_entry.id   1512e182214be449528779505400a769
#
_cell.length_a   1.000
_cell.length_b   1.000
_cell.length_c   1.000
_cell.angle_alpha   90.00
_cell.angle_beta   90.00
_cell.angle_gamma   90.00
#
_symmetry.space_group_name_H-M   'P 1'
#
loop_
_entity.id
_entity.type
_entity.pdbx_description
1 polymer ?
#
loop_
_entity_poly.entity_id
_entity_poly.type
_entity_poly.pdbx_seq_one_letter_code
_entity_poly.pdbx_strand_id
1 'polypeptide(L)'
;MGKIVVFLNITLDGVMQAPGRPDEDTRGGFQHGGWAVPYSEPSLGKSVGESMATSGALLLGRRTYQDFYAYWPHRTDNPFTEVLNNTPKYVASTTLKEPLPWMNSILLKGDVLRTAADLKSQLEKDIVILGSGELVRSLMKENLIDLYMLLIHPLVLGTGTHLFPDDHTLATLNLIHTEVTSKGVIITTYEPVRSAKRSG
;
A
#
# COMPACT_ATOMS: atom_id res chain seq x y z
N MET A 1 20.23 -1.91 3.02
CA MET A 1 19.13 -2.73 2.46
C MET A 1 17.82 -2.12 2.92
N GLY A 2 16.97 -1.70 2.01
CA GLY A 2 15.68 -1.09 2.30
C GLY A 2 14.67 -2.10 2.84
N LYS A 3 13.58 -1.58 3.39
CA LYS A 3 12.42 -2.37 3.84
C LYS A 3 11.31 -2.31 2.80
N ILE A 4 10.47 -3.33 2.71
CA ILE A 4 9.18 -3.26 2.04
C ILE A 4 8.13 -2.92 3.09
N VAL A 5 7.53 -1.74 2.93
CA VAL A 5 6.56 -1.15 3.86
C VAL A 5 5.19 -1.09 3.17
N VAL A 6 4.20 -1.74 3.73
CA VAL A 6 2.80 -1.63 3.31
C VAL A 6 2.17 -0.47 4.05
N PHE A 7 1.62 0.49 3.31
CA PHE A 7 0.88 1.62 3.85
C PHE A 7 -0.56 1.62 3.31
N LEU A 8 -1.54 1.31 4.15
CA LEU A 8 -2.93 1.12 3.72
C LEU A 8 -3.95 1.67 4.71
N ASN A 9 -5.05 2.21 4.14
CA ASN A 9 -6.28 2.43 4.87
C ASN A 9 -7.08 1.13 4.91
N ILE A 10 -7.57 0.76 6.09
CA ILE A 10 -8.50 -0.37 6.27
C ILE A 10 -9.62 0.01 7.23
N THR A 11 -10.74 -0.69 7.11
CA THR A 11 -11.85 -0.60 8.08
C THR A 11 -11.63 -1.57 9.25
N LEU A 12 -12.44 -1.51 10.30
CA LEU A 12 -12.39 -2.45 11.42
C LEU A 12 -12.62 -3.91 10.97
N ASP A 13 -13.43 -4.12 9.93
CA ASP A 13 -13.62 -5.43 9.32
C ASP A 13 -12.60 -5.75 8.21
N GLY A 14 -11.55 -4.94 8.07
CA GLY A 14 -10.40 -5.23 7.19
C GLY A 14 -10.59 -4.91 5.72
N VAL A 15 -11.66 -4.21 5.32
CA VAL A 15 -11.88 -3.77 3.94
C VAL A 15 -10.90 -2.66 3.59
N MET A 16 -10.24 -2.80 2.43
CA MET A 16 -9.27 -1.83 1.90
C MET A 16 -9.69 -1.21 0.57
N GLN A 17 -10.82 -1.61 0.01
CA GLN A 17 -11.28 -1.19 -1.32
C GLN A 17 -11.72 0.27 -1.32
N ALA A 18 -11.22 1.05 -2.29
CA ALA A 18 -11.64 2.42 -2.61
C ALA A 18 -11.72 3.41 -1.43
N PRO A 19 -10.69 3.59 -0.60
CA PRO A 19 -10.76 4.48 0.55
C PRO A 19 -10.83 5.98 0.18
N GLY A 20 -10.24 6.38 -0.95
CA GLY A 20 -9.99 7.78 -1.27
C GLY A 20 -11.06 8.47 -2.11
N ARG A 21 -11.80 7.73 -2.95
CA ARG A 21 -12.81 8.33 -3.85
C ARG A 21 -13.97 7.38 -4.11
N PRO A 22 -15.18 7.91 -4.37
CA PRO A 22 -16.36 7.08 -4.70
C PRO A 22 -16.18 6.20 -5.96
N ASP A 23 -15.39 6.66 -6.93
CA ASP A 23 -15.13 6.03 -8.22
C ASP A 23 -13.79 5.30 -8.31
N GLU A 24 -13.03 5.21 -7.22
CA GLU A 24 -11.68 4.65 -7.19
C GLU A 24 -11.65 3.16 -7.56
N ASP A 25 -12.55 2.36 -7.00
CA ASP A 25 -12.68 0.93 -7.29
C ASP A 25 -14.11 0.45 -7.04
N THR A 26 -14.91 0.38 -8.10
CA THR A 26 -16.32 -0.05 -8.05
C THR A 26 -16.52 -1.54 -8.35
N ARG A 27 -15.46 -2.32 -8.43
CA ARG A 27 -15.52 -3.75 -8.76
C ARG A 27 -16.37 -4.52 -7.74
N GLY A 28 -17.03 -5.57 -8.22
CA GLY A 28 -17.94 -6.35 -7.39
C GLY A 28 -19.19 -5.60 -6.96
N GLY A 29 -19.50 -4.47 -7.59
CA GLY A 29 -20.65 -3.63 -7.20
C GLY A 29 -20.41 -2.81 -5.94
N PHE A 30 -19.16 -2.60 -5.52
CA PHE A 30 -18.83 -1.83 -4.32
C PHE A 30 -19.31 -0.38 -4.41
N GLN A 31 -20.13 0.05 -3.44
CA GLN A 31 -20.81 1.34 -3.43
C GLN A 31 -20.32 2.31 -2.35
N HIS A 32 -19.38 1.88 -1.50
CA HIS A 32 -18.93 2.66 -0.35
C HIS A 32 -17.60 3.40 -0.60
N GLY A 33 -17.22 3.65 -1.87
CA GLY A 33 -15.98 4.35 -2.19
C GLY A 33 -15.87 5.72 -1.52
N GLY A 34 -14.65 6.13 -1.17
CA GLY A 34 -14.39 7.38 -0.47
C GLY A 34 -14.61 7.33 1.04
N TRP A 35 -14.79 6.15 1.61
CA TRP A 35 -15.14 5.96 3.02
C TRP A 35 -14.09 6.52 4.01
N ALA A 36 -12.84 6.69 3.61
CA ALA A 36 -11.80 7.26 4.47
C ALA A 36 -11.81 8.80 4.48
N VAL A 37 -12.42 9.46 3.49
CA VAL A 37 -12.42 10.94 3.34
C VAL A 37 -12.96 11.67 4.56
N PRO A 38 -14.07 11.27 5.20
CA PRO A 38 -14.57 11.95 6.39
C PRO A 38 -13.59 11.98 7.57
N TYR A 39 -12.64 11.06 7.58
CA TYR A 39 -11.64 10.90 8.64
C TYR A 39 -10.33 11.64 8.34
N SER A 40 -10.22 12.31 7.18
CA SER A 40 -9.02 13.08 6.83
C SER A 40 -8.77 14.19 7.83
N GLU A 41 -7.52 14.32 8.26
CA GLU A 41 -7.02 15.39 9.12
C GLU A 41 -5.52 15.65 8.88
N PRO A 42 -4.97 16.82 9.27
CA PRO A 42 -3.58 17.16 9.00
C PRO A 42 -2.55 16.19 9.57
N SER A 43 -2.84 15.56 10.71
CA SER A 43 -1.96 14.56 11.35
C SER A 43 -1.76 13.34 10.46
N LEU A 44 -2.82 12.83 9.81
CA LEU A 44 -2.73 11.74 8.85
C LEU A 44 -1.87 12.13 7.65
N GLY A 45 -2.06 13.33 7.09
CA GLY A 45 -1.25 13.84 5.99
C GLY A 45 0.23 13.94 6.35
N LYS A 46 0.54 14.33 7.60
CA LYS A 46 1.91 14.38 8.12
C LYS A 46 2.53 12.98 8.20
N SER A 47 1.84 12.01 8.80
CA SER A 47 2.34 10.62 8.94
C SER A 47 2.60 9.97 7.56
N VAL A 48 1.69 10.20 6.58
CA VAL A 48 1.90 9.78 5.20
C VAL A 48 3.13 10.46 4.59
N GLY A 49 3.25 11.78 4.74
CA GLY A 49 4.35 12.56 4.20
C GLY A 49 5.70 12.14 4.77
N GLU A 50 5.80 11.89 6.06
CA GLU A 50 7.01 11.40 6.72
C GLU A 50 7.42 10.01 6.23
N SER A 51 6.45 9.09 6.11
CA SER A 51 6.71 7.76 5.55
C SER A 51 7.20 7.84 4.10
N MET A 52 6.62 8.73 3.30
CA MET A 52 7.02 8.92 1.90
C MET A 52 8.36 9.65 1.75
N ALA A 53 8.69 10.57 2.65
CA ALA A 53 9.98 11.32 2.61
C ALA A 53 11.19 10.39 2.84
N THR A 54 11.02 9.32 3.60
CA THR A 54 12.05 8.31 3.83
C THR A 54 12.08 7.22 2.76
N SER A 55 11.03 7.11 1.94
CA SER A 55 10.95 6.12 0.89
C SER A 55 11.89 6.42 -0.28
N GLY A 56 12.43 5.37 -0.89
CA GLY A 56 13.23 5.44 -2.11
C GLY A 56 12.44 5.10 -3.35
N ALA A 57 11.33 4.40 -3.19
CA ALA A 57 10.52 3.93 -4.31
C ALA A 57 9.09 3.56 -3.88
N LEU A 58 8.20 3.53 -4.87
CA LEU A 58 6.88 2.91 -4.78
C LEU A 58 6.89 1.57 -5.49
N LEU A 59 6.20 0.58 -4.93
CA LEU A 59 5.89 -0.67 -5.60
C LEU A 59 4.37 -0.79 -5.75
N LEU A 60 3.89 -0.79 -6.98
CA LEU A 60 2.48 -0.69 -7.32
C LEU A 60 2.04 -1.87 -8.18
N GLY A 61 0.88 -2.42 -7.90
CA GLY A 61 0.18 -3.30 -8.84
C GLY A 61 -0.46 -2.47 -9.97
N ARG A 62 -0.74 -3.11 -11.10
CA ARG A 62 -1.28 -2.48 -12.30
C ARG A 62 -2.47 -1.55 -12.03
N ARG A 63 -3.46 -2.02 -11.28
CA ARG A 63 -4.71 -1.26 -11.04
C ARG A 63 -4.46 0.01 -10.25
N THR A 64 -3.73 -0.09 -9.15
CA THR A 64 -3.35 1.08 -8.34
C THR A 64 -2.51 2.07 -9.15
N TYR A 65 -1.58 1.57 -9.98
CA TYR A 65 -0.80 2.41 -10.87
C TYR A 65 -1.70 3.19 -11.85
N GLN A 66 -2.64 2.50 -12.50
CA GLN A 66 -3.55 3.12 -13.48
C GLN A 66 -4.49 4.15 -12.83
N ASP A 67 -5.04 3.82 -11.66
CA ASP A 67 -5.90 4.73 -10.90
C ASP A 67 -5.11 5.96 -10.43
N PHE A 68 -3.94 5.76 -9.85
CA PHE A 68 -3.09 6.86 -9.40
C PHE A 68 -2.63 7.75 -10.55
N TYR A 69 -2.26 7.16 -11.69
CA TYR A 69 -1.88 7.91 -12.88
C TYR A 69 -3.03 8.77 -13.43
N ALA A 70 -4.25 8.24 -13.42
CA ALA A 70 -5.42 8.99 -13.87
C ALA A 70 -5.76 10.18 -12.96
N TYR A 71 -5.38 10.13 -11.70
CA TYR A 71 -5.78 11.11 -10.69
C TYR A 71 -4.66 12.09 -10.32
N TRP A 72 -3.48 11.60 -9.93
CA TRP A 72 -2.45 12.41 -9.28
C TRP A 72 -1.70 13.37 -10.20
N PRO A 73 -1.20 13.00 -11.38
CA PRO A 73 -0.34 13.87 -12.21
C PRO A 73 -1.00 15.21 -12.60
N HIS A 74 -2.32 15.25 -12.60
CA HIS A 74 -3.09 16.42 -13.02
C HIS A 74 -3.49 17.34 -11.86
N ARG A 75 -3.16 17.00 -10.63
CA ARG A 75 -3.48 17.81 -9.46
C ARG A 75 -2.37 18.81 -9.17
N THR A 76 -2.76 20.07 -8.93
CA THR A 76 -1.85 21.15 -8.56
C THR A 76 -2.09 21.70 -7.16
N ASP A 77 -3.15 21.21 -6.51
CA ASP A 77 -3.66 21.69 -5.23
C ASP A 77 -3.21 20.83 -4.03
N ASN A 78 -2.35 19.81 -4.27
CA ASN A 78 -1.92 18.89 -3.25
C ASN A 78 -0.40 18.64 -3.32
N PRO A 79 0.37 18.95 -2.28
CA PRO A 79 1.82 18.77 -2.27
C PRO A 79 2.25 17.29 -2.43
N PHE A 80 1.36 16.34 -2.13
CA PHE A 80 1.62 14.92 -2.31
C PHE A 80 1.79 14.54 -3.80
N THR A 81 1.21 15.31 -4.71
CA THR A 81 1.37 15.13 -6.16
C THR A 81 2.84 15.19 -6.58
N GLU A 82 3.58 16.19 -6.10
CA GLU A 82 5.00 16.36 -6.43
C GLU A 82 5.82 15.17 -5.89
N VAL A 83 5.54 14.73 -4.67
CA VAL A 83 6.18 13.56 -4.07
C VAL A 83 5.96 12.33 -4.93
N LEU A 84 4.71 12.05 -5.33
CA LEU A 84 4.37 10.88 -6.16
C LEU A 84 4.99 10.96 -7.56
N ASN A 85 5.01 12.15 -8.17
CA ASN A 85 5.61 12.35 -9.50
C ASN A 85 7.12 12.06 -9.47
N ASN A 86 7.82 12.54 -8.45
CA ASN A 86 9.28 12.45 -8.35
C ASN A 86 9.76 11.09 -7.84
N THR A 87 8.97 10.37 -7.03
CA THR A 87 9.35 9.06 -6.49
C THR A 87 9.40 8.00 -7.61
N PRO A 88 10.47 7.21 -7.73
CA PRO A 88 10.53 6.05 -8.62
C PRO A 88 9.38 5.07 -8.35
N LYS A 89 8.72 4.61 -9.40
CA LYS A 89 7.59 3.69 -9.33
C LYS A 89 7.90 2.39 -10.06
N TYR A 90 7.94 1.29 -9.31
CA TYR A 90 8.06 -0.05 -9.86
C TYR A 90 6.67 -0.67 -9.98
N VAL A 91 6.29 -1.07 -11.19
CA VAL A 91 4.91 -1.48 -11.51
C VAL A 91 4.86 -2.96 -11.83
N ALA A 92 4.18 -3.71 -10.98
CA ALA A 92 3.93 -5.14 -11.17
C ALA A 92 2.75 -5.34 -12.12
N SER A 93 3.02 -5.82 -13.36
CA SER A 93 1.98 -6.11 -14.34
C SER A 93 2.45 -7.09 -15.41
N THR A 94 1.57 -8.00 -15.78
CA THR A 94 1.75 -8.91 -16.94
C THR A 94 1.09 -8.38 -18.22
N THR A 95 0.33 -7.29 -18.14
CA THR A 95 -0.50 -6.79 -19.26
C THR A 95 -0.14 -5.39 -19.72
N LEU A 96 0.49 -4.58 -18.88
CA LEU A 96 1.01 -3.26 -19.28
C LEU A 96 2.22 -3.44 -20.20
N LYS A 97 2.42 -2.43 -21.04
CA LYS A 97 3.57 -2.34 -21.98
C LYS A 97 4.36 -1.07 -21.70
N GLU A 98 5.65 -1.13 -21.97
CA GLU A 98 6.53 0.06 -21.93
C GLU A 98 6.42 0.86 -23.25
N PRO A 99 6.65 2.20 -23.19
CA PRO A 99 6.92 2.96 -21.99
C PRO A 99 5.66 3.19 -21.14
N LEU A 100 5.81 3.20 -19.80
CA LEU A 100 4.74 3.58 -18.90
C LEU A 100 4.53 5.10 -18.96
N PRO A 101 3.26 5.60 -18.97
CA PRO A 101 2.99 7.02 -19.22
C PRO A 101 3.32 7.95 -18.04
N TRP A 102 3.33 7.47 -16.80
CA TRP A 102 3.69 8.28 -15.64
C TRP A 102 5.21 8.34 -15.50
N MET A 103 5.74 9.55 -15.34
CA MET A 103 7.18 9.78 -15.18
C MET A 103 7.77 8.93 -14.04
N ASN A 104 9.04 8.54 -14.17
CA ASN A 104 9.76 7.74 -13.19
C ASN A 104 9.11 6.37 -12.90
N SER A 105 8.43 5.79 -13.90
CA SER A 105 7.79 4.47 -13.78
C SER A 105 8.55 3.41 -14.56
N ILE A 106 8.77 2.26 -13.94
CA ILE A 106 9.49 1.11 -14.48
C ILE A 106 8.57 -0.11 -14.38
N LEU A 107 8.33 -0.77 -15.51
CA LEU A 107 7.57 -2.01 -15.54
C LEU A 107 8.42 -3.17 -15.06
N LEU A 108 7.96 -3.88 -14.02
CA LEU A 108 8.61 -5.11 -13.57
C LEU A 108 8.24 -6.26 -14.51
N LYS A 109 9.25 -6.91 -15.07
CA LYS A 109 9.11 -8.05 -15.97
C LYS A 109 9.39 -9.35 -15.22
N GLY A 110 8.67 -10.42 -15.61
CA GLY A 110 8.91 -11.75 -15.07
C GLY A 110 8.31 -11.96 -13.68
N ASP A 111 9.05 -12.64 -12.81
CA ASP A 111 8.64 -12.96 -11.45
C ASP A 111 8.71 -11.73 -10.55
N VAL A 112 7.55 -11.19 -10.21
CA VAL A 112 7.42 -9.98 -9.38
C VAL A 112 7.96 -10.20 -7.98
N LEU A 113 7.81 -11.38 -7.40
CA LEU A 113 8.26 -11.68 -6.03
C LEU A 113 9.78 -11.68 -5.96
N ARG A 114 10.42 -12.32 -6.93
CA ARG A 114 11.87 -12.30 -7.07
C ARG A 114 12.39 -10.88 -7.32
N THR A 115 11.76 -10.16 -8.24
CA THR A 115 12.17 -8.79 -8.56
C THR A 115 12.00 -7.85 -7.37
N ALA A 116 10.94 -8.00 -6.56
CA ALA A 116 10.75 -7.23 -5.34
C ALA A 116 11.84 -7.54 -4.29
N ALA A 117 12.25 -8.80 -4.15
CA ALA A 117 13.34 -9.19 -3.28
C ALA A 117 14.70 -8.60 -3.74
N ASP A 118 14.95 -8.62 -5.05
CA ASP A 118 16.15 -8.03 -5.65
C ASP A 118 16.17 -6.50 -5.43
N LEU A 119 15.07 -5.80 -5.69
CA LEU A 119 14.93 -4.36 -5.42
C LEU A 119 15.20 -4.02 -3.95
N LYS A 120 14.64 -4.80 -3.03
CA LYS A 120 14.87 -4.64 -1.60
C LYS A 120 16.35 -4.76 -1.23
N SER A 121 17.09 -5.64 -1.89
CA SER A 121 18.52 -5.82 -1.65
C SER A 121 19.38 -4.68 -2.22
N GLN A 122 18.95 -4.09 -3.32
CA GLN A 122 19.68 -3.07 -4.07
C GLN A 122 19.44 -1.64 -3.55
N LEU A 123 18.24 -1.38 -3.03
CA LEU A 123 17.88 -0.06 -2.53
C LEU A 123 18.28 0.10 -1.06
N GLU A 124 18.83 1.27 -0.73
CA GLU A 124 19.16 1.62 0.66
C GLU A 124 17.92 2.16 1.42
N LYS A 125 17.03 2.83 0.69
CA LYS A 125 15.78 3.39 1.22
C LYS A 125 14.63 2.42 1.07
N ASP A 126 13.57 2.66 1.82
CA ASP A 126 12.39 1.82 1.87
C ASP A 126 11.58 1.85 0.56
N ILE A 127 10.91 0.75 0.28
CA ILE A 127 9.97 0.57 -0.83
C ILE A 127 8.58 0.57 -0.23
N VAL A 128 7.77 1.56 -0.60
CA VAL A 128 6.41 1.71 -0.06
C VAL A 128 5.36 1.16 -1.03
N ILE A 129 4.42 0.40 -0.50
CA ILE A 129 3.25 -0.10 -1.22
C ILE A 129 2.03 0.69 -0.76
N LEU A 130 1.47 1.50 -1.67
CA LEU A 130 0.24 2.24 -1.48
C LEU A 130 -0.90 1.54 -2.22
N GLY A 131 -1.70 0.77 -1.53
CA GLY A 131 -2.73 -0.03 -2.18
C GLY A 131 -2.20 -1.34 -2.76
N SER A 132 -2.90 -1.93 -3.80
CA SER A 132 -2.51 -3.19 -4.45
C SER A 132 -2.61 -4.42 -3.55
N GLY A 133 -3.79 -4.67 -2.98
CA GLY A 133 -4.00 -5.78 -2.03
C GLY A 133 -3.56 -7.16 -2.54
N GLU A 134 -3.75 -7.46 -3.83
CA GLU A 134 -3.25 -8.72 -4.42
C GLU A 134 -1.73 -8.83 -4.35
N LEU A 135 -1.02 -7.72 -4.61
CA LEU A 135 0.43 -7.67 -4.50
C LEU A 135 0.88 -7.86 -3.05
N VAL A 136 0.23 -7.15 -2.11
CA VAL A 136 0.51 -7.29 -0.67
C VAL A 136 0.34 -8.73 -0.22
N ARG A 137 -0.76 -9.38 -0.58
CA ARG A 137 -1.01 -10.80 -0.23
C ARG A 137 0.03 -11.73 -0.81
N SER A 138 0.46 -11.50 -2.06
CA SER A 138 1.51 -12.31 -2.67
C SER A 138 2.85 -12.16 -1.96
N LEU A 139 3.25 -10.93 -1.64
CA LEU A 139 4.48 -10.63 -0.91
C LEU A 139 4.45 -11.14 0.54
N MET A 140 3.27 -11.10 1.18
CA MET A 140 3.07 -11.63 2.53
C MET A 140 3.32 -13.14 2.61
N LYS A 141 2.81 -13.90 1.62
CA LYS A 141 3.02 -15.36 1.55
C LYS A 141 4.51 -15.73 1.45
N GLU A 142 5.32 -14.90 0.82
CA GLU A 142 6.77 -15.08 0.67
C GLU A 142 7.59 -14.41 1.78
N ASN A 143 6.94 -13.88 2.82
CA ASN A 143 7.59 -13.18 3.94
C ASN A 143 8.50 -12.01 3.49
N LEU A 144 8.15 -11.34 2.40
CA LEU A 144 8.94 -10.23 1.84
C LEU A 144 8.61 -8.87 2.48
N ILE A 145 7.47 -8.73 3.13
CA ILE A 145 7.04 -7.50 3.80
C ILE A 145 7.76 -7.39 5.14
N ASP A 146 8.29 -6.19 5.43
CA ASP A 146 8.97 -5.91 6.69
C ASP A 146 8.08 -5.15 7.68
N LEU A 147 7.24 -4.25 7.18
CA LEU A 147 6.36 -3.44 8.02
C LEU A 147 4.96 -3.31 7.39
N TYR A 148 3.95 -3.32 8.24
CA TYR A 148 2.58 -2.95 7.92
C TYR A 148 2.22 -1.69 8.68
N MET A 149 2.13 -0.56 7.99
CA MET A 149 1.57 0.67 8.52
C MET A 149 0.10 0.74 8.10
N LEU A 150 -0.79 0.51 9.05
CA LEU A 150 -2.23 0.43 8.79
C LEU A 150 -2.95 1.58 9.47
N LEU A 151 -3.78 2.28 8.70
CA LEU A 151 -4.72 3.28 9.18
C LEU A 151 -6.07 2.58 9.36
N ILE A 152 -6.39 2.21 10.59
CA ILE A 152 -7.61 1.47 10.91
C ILE A 152 -8.71 2.48 11.22
N HIS A 153 -9.68 2.58 10.32
CA HIS A 153 -10.80 3.51 10.43
C HIS A 153 -11.94 2.92 11.27
N PRO A 154 -12.61 3.74 12.10
CA PRO A 154 -13.64 3.28 13.03
C PRO A 154 -15.00 3.04 12.34
N LEU A 155 -15.01 2.17 11.32
CA LEU A 155 -16.23 1.78 10.60
C LEU A 155 -16.18 0.32 10.16
N VAL A 156 -17.34 -0.24 9.88
CA VAL A 156 -17.54 -1.58 9.34
C VAL A 156 -18.37 -1.44 8.06
N LEU A 157 -17.91 -2.02 6.96
CA LEU A 157 -18.58 -1.94 5.67
C LEU A 157 -19.36 -3.23 5.32
N GLY A 158 -18.92 -4.37 5.84
CA GLY A 158 -19.57 -5.68 5.62
C GLY A 158 -19.42 -6.21 4.18
N THR A 159 -18.81 -5.47 3.29
CA THR A 159 -18.60 -5.82 1.88
C THR A 159 -17.35 -5.16 1.35
N GLY A 160 -16.78 -5.69 0.26
CA GLY A 160 -15.58 -5.15 -0.38
C GLY A 160 -14.37 -6.08 -0.28
N THR A 161 -13.25 -5.62 -0.84
CA THR A 161 -12.00 -6.40 -0.84
C THR A 161 -11.26 -6.19 0.48
N HIS A 162 -11.03 -7.28 1.20
CA HIS A 162 -10.27 -7.29 2.46
C HIS A 162 -8.76 -7.35 2.20
N LEU A 163 -7.97 -6.77 3.10
CA LEU A 163 -6.50 -6.88 3.06
C LEU A 163 -6.05 -8.32 3.36
N PHE A 164 -6.62 -8.91 4.40
CA PHE A 164 -6.36 -10.29 4.79
C PHE A 164 -7.54 -11.18 4.39
N PRO A 165 -7.42 -11.98 3.33
CA PRO A 165 -8.51 -12.83 2.86
C PRO A 165 -8.62 -14.11 3.68
N ASP A 166 -9.74 -14.79 3.55
CA ASP A 166 -10.00 -16.11 4.14
C ASP A 166 -9.28 -17.23 3.36
N ASP A 167 -7.95 -17.17 3.28
CA ASP A 167 -7.12 -18.15 2.55
C ASP A 167 -6.25 -19.03 3.47
N HIS A 168 -6.61 -19.09 4.75
CA HIS A 168 -5.90 -19.86 5.79
C HIS A 168 -4.43 -19.45 6.02
N THR A 169 -4.01 -18.29 5.57
CA THR A 169 -2.66 -17.78 5.83
C THR A 169 -2.57 -17.25 7.25
N LEU A 170 -1.83 -17.97 8.12
CA LEU A 170 -1.53 -17.49 9.46
C LEU A 170 -0.27 -16.62 9.44
N ALA A 171 -0.38 -15.39 9.93
CA ALA A 171 0.77 -14.52 10.19
C ALA A 171 0.67 -13.93 11.58
N THR A 172 1.75 -13.98 12.34
CA THR A 172 1.85 -13.32 13.64
C THR A 172 2.58 -12.00 13.45
N LEU A 173 2.05 -10.94 14.04
CA LEU A 173 2.59 -9.59 13.92
C LEU A 173 2.86 -9.02 15.32
N ASN A 174 4.00 -8.33 15.47
CA ASN A 174 4.31 -7.53 16.66
C ASN A 174 3.90 -6.08 16.41
N LEU A 175 3.10 -5.50 17.30
CA LEU A 175 2.83 -4.07 17.29
C LEU A 175 4.06 -3.31 17.79
N ILE A 176 4.61 -2.43 16.96
CA ILE A 176 5.79 -1.62 17.30
C ILE A 176 5.47 -0.14 17.50
N HIS A 177 4.36 0.35 16.94
CA HIS A 177 3.89 1.71 17.14
C HIS A 177 2.38 1.80 17.01
N THR A 178 1.75 2.69 17.78
CA THR A 178 0.33 3.05 17.62
C THR A 178 0.09 4.51 18.03
N GLU A 179 -0.79 5.16 17.28
CA GLU A 179 -1.27 6.52 17.54
C GLU A 179 -2.77 6.57 17.20
N VAL A 180 -3.52 7.40 17.92
CA VAL A 180 -4.95 7.60 17.66
C VAL A 180 -5.19 9.05 17.27
N THR A 181 -5.84 9.24 16.14
CA THR A 181 -6.20 10.56 15.62
C THR A 181 -7.42 11.14 16.33
N SER A 182 -7.66 12.45 16.19
CA SER A 182 -8.82 13.11 16.81
C SER A 182 -10.16 12.57 16.29
N LYS A 183 -10.16 11.97 15.10
CA LYS A 183 -11.33 11.35 14.46
C LYS A 183 -11.45 9.84 14.72
N GLY A 184 -10.61 9.29 15.60
CA GLY A 184 -10.68 7.89 16.02
C GLY A 184 -10.01 6.90 15.06
N VAL A 185 -9.25 7.36 14.06
CA VAL A 185 -8.42 6.47 13.24
C VAL A 185 -7.23 6.01 14.07
N ILE A 186 -6.97 4.72 14.08
CA ILE A 186 -5.81 4.14 14.75
C ILE A 186 -4.72 3.92 13.72
N ILE A 187 -3.62 4.65 13.84
CA ILE A 187 -2.41 4.45 13.04
C ILE A 187 -1.57 3.39 13.75
N THR A 188 -1.31 2.28 13.10
CA THR A 188 -0.53 1.19 13.68
C THR A 188 0.64 0.85 12.77
N THR A 189 1.77 0.47 13.37
CA THR A 189 2.87 -0.16 12.64
C THR A 189 3.14 -1.53 13.24
N TYR A 190 3.05 -2.56 12.40
CA TYR A 190 3.35 -3.93 12.77
C TYR A 190 4.56 -4.45 12.02
N GLU A 191 5.30 -5.31 12.67
CA GLU A 191 6.36 -6.10 12.05
C GLU A 191 6.01 -7.59 12.08
N PRO A 192 6.21 -8.35 10.97
CA PRO A 192 5.98 -9.79 10.97
C PRO A 192 6.94 -10.53 11.90
N VAL A 193 6.40 -11.43 12.72
CA VAL A 193 7.20 -12.38 13.47
C VAL A 193 7.73 -13.43 12.50
N ARG A 194 9.01 -13.35 12.17
CA ARG A 194 9.66 -14.37 11.34
C ARG A 194 9.97 -15.59 12.19
N SER A 195 9.21 -16.67 12.00
CA SER A 195 9.58 -17.96 12.57
C SER A 195 10.99 -18.32 12.09
N ALA A 196 11.89 -18.66 13.01
CA ALA A 196 13.15 -19.26 12.62
C ALA A 196 12.82 -20.45 11.69
N LYS A 197 13.41 -20.48 10.47
CA LYS A 197 13.24 -21.62 9.56
C LYS A 197 13.54 -22.87 10.40
N ARG A 198 12.54 -23.73 10.59
CA ARG A 198 12.81 -25.07 11.12
C ARG A 198 13.74 -25.73 10.13
N SER A 199 15.00 -25.86 10.53
CA SER A 199 15.99 -26.69 9.85
C SER A 199 15.45 -28.11 9.95
N GLY A 200 14.86 -28.64 8.89
CA GLY A 200 14.54 -30.03 8.71
C GLY A 200 15.65 -30.72 7.95
#